data_0a5277cdf76f3431b3acbc4277665d75
#
_entry.id   0a5277cdf76f3431b3acbc4277665d75
#
_cell.length_a   1.000
_cell.length_b   1.000
_cell.length_c   1.000
_cell.angle_alpha   90.00
_cell.angle_beta   90.00
_cell.angle_gamma   90.00
#
_symmetry.space_group_name_H-M   'P 1'
#
loop_
_entity.id
_entity.type
_entity.pdbx_description
1 polymer ?
#
loop_
_entity_poly.entity_id
_entity_poly.type
_entity_poly.pdbx_seq_one_letter_code
_entity_poly.pdbx_strand_id
1 'polypeptide(L)'
;MKEKQFWNRILEFAQERLTRSMYDFYAIQAELIKVEENVATIFLPRSEMEMVWEKQLKDIIVVAGFEIYDAEITPHYIFTKPQDTTSSQVEEATNLTLYNYSPKLVSIPYSDTGLKEKYTFDNFIQGDGNVWAVSAALAVSEDLALTYNPLFIYGGPGLGKTHLLNAIGNEILKNIPNARVKYIPAESFINDFLDHLRLGEMEKFKKTYRSLDLLLIDDIQSLSGKKVATQEEFFNTFNALHDKQKQIVLTSDRSPKHLEGLEERLVTRFCW
;
A
#
# COMPACT_ATOMS: atom_id res chain seq x y z
N MET A 1 9.43 -19.94 29.12
CA MET A 1 9.01 -18.61 29.65
C MET A 1 9.80 -17.48 29.03
N LYS A 2 11.13 -17.56 28.93
CA LYS A 2 12.00 -16.53 28.32
C LYS A 2 11.75 -16.31 26.83
N GLU A 3 11.52 -17.38 26.03
CA GLU A 3 11.24 -17.26 24.59
C GLU A 3 9.98 -16.44 24.30
N LYS A 4 8.91 -16.65 25.08
CA LYS A 4 7.68 -15.87 24.92
C LYS A 4 7.87 -14.39 25.28
N GLN A 5 8.69 -14.10 26.31
CA GLN A 5 9.05 -12.71 26.66
C GLN A 5 9.90 -12.07 25.59
N PHE A 6 10.87 -12.80 25.05
CA PHE A 6 11.73 -12.37 23.96
C PHE A 6 10.92 -12.05 22.69
N TRP A 7 10.02 -12.96 22.29
CA TRP A 7 9.17 -12.74 21.12
C TRP A 7 8.24 -11.55 21.30
N ASN A 8 7.57 -11.43 22.43
CA ASN A 8 6.72 -10.28 22.72
C ASN A 8 7.50 -8.96 22.67
N ARG A 9 8.74 -8.96 23.18
CA ARG A 9 9.59 -7.76 23.15
C ARG A 9 9.99 -7.36 21.71
N ILE A 10 10.28 -8.34 20.87
CA ILE A 10 10.53 -8.09 19.44
C ILE A 10 9.28 -7.50 18.78
N LEU A 11 8.09 -8.05 19.05
CA LEU A 11 6.84 -7.53 18.47
C LEU A 11 6.52 -6.11 18.96
N GLU A 12 6.79 -5.78 20.22
CA GLU A 12 6.66 -4.41 20.76
C GLU A 12 7.56 -3.44 19.98
N PHE A 13 8.84 -3.74 19.85
CA PHE A 13 9.78 -2.91 19.09
C PHE A 13 9.41 -2.82 17.60
N ALA A 14 8.93 -3.92 17.01
CA ALA A 14 8.48 -3.92 15.64
C ALA A 14 7.24 -3.03 15.45
N GLN A 15 6.32 -3.00 16.42
CA GLN A 15 5.14 -2.15 16.39
C GLN A 15 5.48 -0.66 16.51
N GLU A 16 6.52 -0.30 17.25
CA GLU A 16 7.00 1.07 17.37
C GLU A 16 7.73 1.55 16.08
N ARG A 17 8.34 0.61 15.35
CA ARG A 17 9.21 0.92 14.20
C ARG A 17 8.51 0.82 12.84
N LEU A 18 7.58 -0.09 12.73
CA LEU A 18 6.83 -0.35 11.49
C LEU A 18 5.51 0.40 11.50
N THR A 19 4.99 0.76 10.32
CA THR A 19 3.59 1.15 10.21
C THR A 19 2.70 -0.05 10.56
N ARG A 20 1.45 0.19 10.91
CA ARG A 20 0.52 -0.86 11.32
C ARG A 20 0.42 -1.98 10.28
N SER A 21 0.33 -1.64 8.97
CA SER A 21 0.30 -2.63 7.87
C SER A 21 1.55 -3.45 7.75
N MET A 22 2.69 -2.77 7.82
CA MET A 22 3.96 -3.49 7.81
C MET A 22 4.08 -4.42 9.00
N TYR A 23 3.62 -3.99 10.18
CA TYR A 23 3.59 -4.81 11.37
C TYR A 23 2.69 -6.04 11.19
N ASP A 24 1.45 -5.84 10.73
CA ASP A 24 0.49 -6.94 10.53
C ASP A 24 0.94 -7.89 9.41
N PHE A 25 1.55 -7.37 8.35
CA PHE A 25 1.99 -8.18 7.21
C PHE A 25 3.34 -8.89 7.45
N TYR A 26 4.30 -8.23 8.09
CA TYR A 26 5.66 -8.77 8.25
C TYR A 26 5.93 -9.31 9.65
N ALA A 27 5.37 -8.72 10.71
CA ALA A 27 5.69 -9.10 12.08
C ALA A 27 4.68 -10.09 12.68
N ILE A 28 3.37 -9.83 12.55
CA ILE A 28 2.32 -10.70 13.11
C ILE A 28 2.30 -12.08 12.46
N GLN A 29 2.61 -12.18 11.17
CA GLN A 29 2.61 -13.46 10.45
C GLN A 29 3.86 -14.30 10.73
N ALA A 30 4.89 -13.72 11.31
CA ALA A 30 6.09 -14.43 11.72
C ALA A 30 5.91 -15.12 13.07
N GLU A 31 6.65 -16.18 13.32
CA GLU A 31 6.55 -16.96 14.56
C GLU A 31 7.94 -17.38 15.04
N LEU A 32 8.22 -17.16 16.30
CA LEU A 32 9.42 -17.70 16.93
C LEU A 32 9.24 -19.19 17.18
N ILE A 33 10.08 -20.02 16.58
CA ILE A 33 10.04 -21.48 16.78
C ILE A 33 10.83 -21.87 18.03
N LYS A 34 12.08 -21.37 18.15
CA LYS A 34 12.96 -21.65 19.28
C LYS A 34 14.12 -20.67 19.37
N VAL A 35 14.77 -20.62 20.53
CA VAL A 35 16.05 -19.94 20.75
C VAL A 35 17.03 -20.95 21.34
N GLU A 36 18.07 -21.29 20.58
CA GLU A 36 19.12 -22.24 21.00
C GLU A 36 20.48 -21.68 20.60
N GLU A 37 21.49 -21.85 21.46
CA GLU A 37 22.91 -21.47 21.19
C GLU A 37 23.05 -20.01 20.63
N ASN A 38 22.26 -19.07 21.18
CA ASN A 38 22.20 -17.67 20.74
C ASN A 38 21.65 -17.47 19.31
N VAL A 39 20.92 -18.45 18.78
CA VAL A 39 20.24 -18.35 17.49
C VAL A 39 18.73 -18.41 17.70
N ALA A 40 18.01 -17.39 17.23
CA ALA A 40 16.56 -17.37 17.20
C ALA A 40 16.06 -17.91 15.85
N THR A 41 15.46 -19.09 15.85
CA THR A 41 14.83 -19.65 14.65
C THR A 41 13.44 -19.06 14.51
N ILE A 42 13.24 -18.26 13.46
CA ILE A 42 12.00 -17.54 13.17
C ILE A 42 11.39 -18.11 11.89
N PHE A 43 10.14 -18.56 12.00
CA PHE A 43 9.37 -18.98 10.84
C PHE A 43 8.77 -17.76 10.15
N LEU A 44 9.03 -17.65 8.85
CA LEU A 44 8.43 -16.66 7.97
C LEU A 44 7.58 -17.40 6.93
N PRO A 45 6.27 -17.13 6.83
CA PRO A 45 5.40 -17.83 5.89
C PRO A 45 5.74 -17.59 4.41
N ARG A 46 6.55 -16.56 4.12
CA ARG A 46 6.97 -16.18 2.76
C ARG A 46 8.46 -15.79 2.78
N SER A 47 9.21 -16.24 1.78
CA SER A 47 10.65 -15.93 1.64
C SER A 47 10.93 -14.43 1.49
N GLU A 48 9.99 -13.70 0.91
CA GLU A 48 10.12 -12.26 0.67
C GLU A 48 10.14 -11.44 1.99
N MET A 49 9.64 -12.01 3.08
CA MET A 49 9.65 -11.37 4.39
C MET A 49 11.06 -11.27 4.98
N GLU A 50 11.96 -12.18 4.60
CA GLU A 50 13.34 -12.26 5.11
C GLU A 50 14.08 -10.93 4.96
N MET A 51 13.91 -10.26 3.81
CA MET A 51 14.58 -9.00 3.56
C MET A 51 14.17 -7.89 4.53
N VAL A 52 12.89 -7.80 4.86
CA VAL A 52 12.39 -6.79 5.82
C VAL A 52 12.91 -7.13 7.22
N TRP A 53 12.88 -8.40 7.59
CA TRP A 53 13.41 -8.88 8.87
C TRP A 53 14.92 -8.63 8.99
N GLU A 54 15.69 -8.92 7.94
CA GLU A 54 17.14 -8.73 7.95
C GLU A 54 17.55 -7.24 7.92
N LYS A 55 16.84 -6.39 7.17
CA LYS A 55 17.22 -4.98 7.01
C LYS A 55 16.61 -4.03 8.03
N GLN A 56 15.41 -4.33 8.54
CA GLN A 56 14.67 -3.41 9.40
C GLN A 56 14.45 -3.91 10.83
N LEU A 57 14.44 -5.23 11.04
CA LEU A 57 14.11 -5.81 12.33
C LEU A 57 15.25 -6.58 12.99
N LYS A 58 16.37 -6.80 12.30
CA LYS A 58 17.51 -7.55 12.84
C LYS A 58 18.11 -6.93 14.09
N ASP A 59 18.27 -5.63 14.11
CA ASP A 59 18.82 -4.88 15.23
C ASP A 59 17.91 -4.96 16.47
N ILE A 60 16.59 -4.99 16.32
CA ILE A 60 15.68 -5.16 17.45
C ILE A 60 15.73 -6.57 18.04
N ILE A 61 16.04 -7.59 17.22
CA ILE A 61 16.27 -8.96 17.70
C ILE A 61 17.50 -9.00 18.60
N VAL A 62 18.57 -8.35 18.17
CA VAL A 62 19.81 -8.23 18.97
C VAL A 62 19.57 -7.49 20.28
N VAL A 63 18.85 -6.35 20.23
CA VAL A 63 18.50 -5.56 21.43
C VAL A 63 17.65 -6.40 22.42
N ALA A 64 16.60 -7.04 21.94
CA ALA A 64 15.76 -7.90 22.76
C ALA A 64 16.54 -9.11 23.33
N GLY A 65 17.54 -9.60 22.57
CA GLY A 65 18.46 -10.65 23.02
C GLY A 65 19.26 -10.24 24.24
N PHE A 66 19.85 -9.06 24.20
CA PHE A 66 20.59 -8.51 25.36
C PHE A 66 19.65 -8.27 26.56
N GLU A 67 18.44 -7.75 26.33
CA GLU A 67 17.48 -7.48 27.42
C GLU A 67 17.01 -8.77 28.14
N ILE A 68 16.81 -9.88 27.41
CA ILE A 68 16.15 -11.09 27.95
C ILE A 68 17.14 -12.24 28.26
N TYR A 69 18.17 -12.36 27.41
CA TYR A 69 19.16 -13.46 27.51
C TYR A 69 20.53 -13.03 28.00
N ASP A 70 20.80 -11.70 28.05
CA ASP A 70 22.10 -11.12 28.31
C ASP A 70 23.17 -11.59 27.29
N ALA A 71 22.72 -11.78 26.04
CA ALA A 71 23.53 -12.29 24.94
C ALA A 71 23.09 -11.71 23.60
N GLU A 72 24.00 -11.65 22.66
CA GLU A 72 23.67 -11.33 21.27
C GLU A 72 22.95 -12.51 20.62
N ILE A 73 21.68 -12.32 20.25
CA ILE A 73 20.88 -13.32 19.56
C ILE A 73 20.87 -12.99 18.06
N THR A 74 21.26 -13.98 17.25
CA THR A 74 21.23 -13.86 15.78
C THR A 74 20.00 -14.55 15.21
N PRO A 75 19.29 -13.94 14.25
CA PRO A 75 18.14 -14.59 13.62
C PRO A 75 18.57 -15.65 12.60
N HIS A 76 17.79 -16.73 12.55
CA HIS A 76 17.82 -17.73 11.51
C HIS A 76 16.39 -17.93 10.98
N TYR A 77 16.17 -17.60 9.70
CA TYR A 77 14.84 -17.65 9.10
C TYR A 77 14.57 -18.99 8.43
N ILE A 78 13.37 -19.53 8.67
CA ILE A 78 12.88 -20.77 8.03
C ILE A 78 11.54 -20.50 7.36
N PHE A 79 11.28 -21.16 6.23
CA PHE A 79 10.08 -20.98 5.42
C PHE A 79 9.15 -22.19 5.43
N THR A 80 9.52 -23.23 6.17
CA THR A 80 8.70 -24.44 6.39
C THR A 80 8.67 -24.72 7.87
N LYS A 81 7.46 -24.83 8.46
CA LYS A 81 7.34 -25.21 9.89
C LYS A 81 7.82 -26.66 10.08
N PRO A 82 8.59 -26.93 11.14
CA PRO A 82 8.82 -28.31 11.57
C PRO A 82 7.46 -28.95 11.85
N GLN A 83 7.18 -30.09 11.25
CA GLN A 83 5.92 -30.80 11.44
C GLN A 83 5.85 -31.35 12.86
N ASP A 84 5.00 -30.75 13.71
CA ASP A 84 4.41 -31.42 14.84
C ASP A 84 3.06 -31.98 14.40
N THR A 85 2.98 -33.31 14.40
CA THR A 85 1.72 -34.04 14.30
C THR A 85 0.91 -33.82 15.58
N THR A 86 -0.07 -32.95 15.57
CA THR A 86 -1.39 -33.17 16.21
C THR A 86 -2.34 -32.00 15.89
N SER A 87 -3.50 -32.43 15.48
CA SER A 87 -4.73 -31.77 15.11
C SER A 87 -5.23 -30.61 15.97
N SER A 88 -5.91 -29.71 15.26
CA SER A 88 -7.27 -29.18 15.56
C SER A 88 -7.41 -27.82 16.23
N GLN A 89 -8.19 -27.09 15.51
CA GLN A 89 -9.21 -26.10 15.93
C GLN A 89 -8.91 -24.62 15.71
N VAL A 90 -9.66 -24.15 14.72
CA VAL A 90 -9.97 -22.75 14.44
C VAL A 90 -10.77 -22.19 15.61
N GLU A 91 -10.33 -21.12 16.22
CA GLU A 91 -11.22 -20.21 16.95
C GLU A 91 -11.07 -18.80 16.38
N GLU A 92 -12.17 -18.35 15.79
CA GLU A 92 -12.45 -16.97 15.47
C GLU A 92 -12.44 -16.12 16.75
N ALA A 93 -11.70 -15.04 16.75
CA ALA A 93 -11.92 -13.96 17.69
C ALA A 93 -12.04 -12.63 16.94
N THR A 94 -13.27 -12.33 16.61
CA THR A 94 -13.79 -11.01 16.28
C THR A 94 -13.51 -10.01 17.40
N ASN A 95 -12.87 -8.89 17.07
CA ASN A 95 -13.14 -7.63 17.75
C ASN A 95 -12.90 -6.46 16.80
N LEU A 96 -13.98 -6.11 16.12
CA LEU A 96 -14.14 -4.89 15.35
C LEU A 96 -14.47 -3.73 16.30
N THR A 97 -13.60 -2.77 16.42
CA THR A 97 -13.98 -1.47 16.98
C THR A 97 -14.53 -0.61 15.85
N LEU A 98 -15.85 -0.45 15.85
CA LEU A 98 -16.62 0.31 14.89
C LEU A 98 -16.31 1.81 15.02
N TYR A 99 -15.75 2.39 13.97
CA TYR A 99 -15.90 3.81 13.73
C TYR A 99 -17.26 4.06 13.06
N ASN A 100 -18.21 4.57 13.84
CA ASN A 100 -19.48 5.07 13.31
C ASN A 100 -19.25 6.36 12.54
N TYR A 101 -19.24 6.29 11.24
CA TYR A 101 -19.43 7.42 10.36
C TYR A 101 -20.64 7.14 9.46
N SER A 102 -21.73 7.85 9.71
CA SER A 102 -22.87 7.91 8.79
C SER A 102 -22.91 9.26 8.11
N PRO A 103 -22.77 9.29 6.78
CA PRO A 103 -23.86 9.73 5.93
C PRO A 103 -24.11 8.71 4.81
N LYS A 104 -25.35 8.64 4.32
CA LYS A 104 -25.78 7.89 3.14
C LYS A 104 -24.94 8.33 1.92
N LEU A 105 -23.80 7.71 1.70
CA LEU A 105 -23.00 7.85 0.52
C LEU A 105 -23.38 6.72 -0.43
N VAL A 106 -23.80 7.08 -1.63
CA VAL A 106 -24.00 6.13 -2.73
C VAL A 106 -22.63 5.52 -3.02
N SER A 107 -22.46 4.26 -2.65
CA SER A 107 -21.26 3.49 -2.99
C SER A 107 -21.14 3.38 -4.51
N ILE A 108 -19.94 3.53 -5.06
CA ILE A 108 -19.68 3.18 -6.46
C ILE A 108 -19.71 1.64 -6.52
N PRO A 109 -20.53 1.04 -7.39
CA PRO A 109 -20.49 -0.41 -7.60
C PRO A 109 -19.07 -0.84 -7.98
N TYR A 110 -18.61 -2.01 -7.55
CA TYR A 110 -17.28 -2.53 -7.88
C TYR A 110 -17.02 -2.53 -9.40
N SER A 111 -18.02 -2.84 -10.21
CA SER A 111 -17.97 -2.79 -11.69
C SER A 111 -17.54 -1.43 -12.23
N ASP A 112 -17.80 -0.36 -11.52
CA ASP A 112 -17.56 1.01 -11.97
C ASP A 112 -16.24 1.59 -11.44
N THR A 113 -15.57 0.86 -10.55
CA THR A 113 -14.26 1.26 -10.00
C THR A 113 -13.13 1.12 -11.01
N GLY A 114 -13.29 0.28 -12.04
CA GLY A 114 -12.24 -0.07 -13.01
C GLY A 114 -11.18 -1.03 -12.48
N LEU A 115 -11.27 -1.46 -11.23
CA LEU A 115 -10.32 -2.38 -10.59
C LEU A 115 -10.43 -3.79 -11.18
N LYS A 116 -9.34 -4.55 -11.04
CA LYS A 116 -9.25 -5.97 -11.41
C LYS A 116 -9.05 -6.79 -10.13
N GLU A 117 -10.04 -7.60 -9.77
CA GLU A 117 -10.05 -8.42 -8.53
C GLU A 117 -8.83 -9.31 -8.37
N LYS A 118 -8.30 -9.82 -9.49
CA LYS A 118 -7.14 -10.73 -9.49
C LYS A 118 -5.85 -10.11 -8.99
N TYR A 119 -5.76 -8.79 -8.89
CA TYR A 119 -4.55 -8.10 -8.46
C TYR A 119 -4.67 -7.75 -6.97
N THR A 120 -4.02 -8.53 -6.13
CA THR A 120 -3.99 -8.39 -4.67
C THR A 120 -2.54 -8.31 -4.18
N PHE A 121 -2.33 -7.87 -2.95
CA PHE A 121 -1.01 -7.93 -2.33
C PHE A 121 -0.54 -9.37 -2.14
N ASP A 122 -1.46 -10.31 -1.91
CA ASP A 122 -1.14 -11.72 -1.66
C ASP A 122 -0.49 -12.42 -2.87
N ASN A 123 -0.86 -12.02 -4.09
CA ASN A 123 -0.31 -12.59 -5.31
C ASN A 123 0.69 -11.66 -6.03
N PHE A 124 1.10 -10.56 -5.36
CA PHE A 124 2.15 -9.70 -5.85
C PHE A 124 3.52 -10.32 -5.57
N ILE A 125 4.37 -10.43 -6.60
CA ILE A 125 5.73 -10.94 -6.42
C ILE A 125 6.62 -9.81 -5.90
N GLN A 126 7.03 -9.93 -4.65
CA GLN A 126 7.94 -9.00 -4.02
C GLN A 126 9.40 -9.45 -4.21
N GLY A 127 10.28 -8.49 -4.41
CA GLY A 127 11.72 -8.69 -4.54
C GLY A 127 12.48 -7.43 -4.12
N ASP A 128 13.81 -7.49 -4.14
CA ASP A 128 14.70 -6.40 -3.69
C ASP A 128 14.37 -5.03 -4.31
N GLY A 129 13.98 -5.03 -5.58
CA GLY A 129 13.73 -3.81 -6.34
C GLY A 129 12.40 -3.12 -6.06
N ASN A 130 11.43 -3.79 -5.40
CA ASN A 130 10.09 -3.25 -5.21
C ASN A 130 9.59 -3.25 -3.76
N VAL A 131 10.40 -3.69 -2.80
CA VAL A 131 10.02 -3.77 -1.37
C VAL A 131 9.50 -2.44 -0.83
N TRP A 132 10.14 -1.33 -1.18
CA TRP A 132 9.72 0.00 -0.75
C TRP A 132 8.39 0.42 -1.35
N ALA A 133 8.15 0.09 -2.62
CA ALA A 133 6.88 0.37 -3.28
C ALA A 133 5.73 -0.43 -2.65
N VAL A 134 5.97 -1.70 -2.33
CA VAL A 134 4.99 -2.55 -1.63
C VAL A 134 4.70 -2.01 -0.24
N SER A 135 5.73 -1.66 0.53
CA SER A 135 5.58 -1.11 1.89
C SER A 135 4.80 0.21 1.90
N ALA A 136 5.10 1.12 0.96
CA ALA A 136 4.36 2.36 0.82
C ALA A 136 2.90 2.13 0.38
N ALA A 137 2.67 1.18 -0.52
CA ALA A 137 1.34 0.80 -0.97
C ALA A 137 0.48 0.21 0.16
N LEU A 138 1.06 -0.66 0.99
CA LEU A 138 0.41 -1.20 2.18
C LEU A 138 0.05 -0.07 3.16
N ALA A 139 0.99 0.83 3.47
CA ALA A 139 0.75 1.96 4.36
C ALA A 139 -0.41 2.84 3.89
N VAL A 140 -0.50 3.12 2.57
CA VAL A 140 -1.62 3.88 1.98
C VAL A 140 -2.93 3.11 2.04
N SER A 141 -2.90 1.78 1.97
CA SER A 141 -4.11 0.94 2.01
C SER A 141 -4.77 0.92 3.38
N GLU A 142 -4.04 1.27 4.43
CA GLU A 142 -4.57 1.32 5.79
C GLU A 142 -5.08 2.70 6.18
N ASP A 143 -4.26 3.71 5.94
CA ASP A 143 -4.54 5.07 6.36
C ASP A 143 -4.54 6.01 5.14
N LEU A 144 -5.73 6.17 4.55
CA LEU A 144 -5.93 7.06 3.40
C LEU A 144 -5.45 8.48 3.71
N ALA A 145 -4.58 9.00 2.85
CA ALA A 145 -4.07 10.36 2.85
C ALA A 145 -3.22 10.80 4.07
N LEU A 146 -2.83 9.89 4.95
CA LEU A 146 -2.04 10.25 6.13
C LEU A 146 -0.53 10.15 5.91
N THR A 147 -0.06 9.07 5.27
CA THR A 147 1.39 8.79 5.20
C THR A 147 2.02 9.30 3.91
N TYR A 148 1.44 8.97 2.76
CA TYR A 148 1.94 9.34 1.43
C TYR A 148 0.79 9.84 0.56
N ASN A 149 0.70 11.15 0.32
CA ASN A 149 -0.32 11.73 -0.55
C ASN A 149 0.21 12.92 -1.35
N PRO A 150 0.49 12.73 -2.66
CA PRO A 150 0.27 11.52 -3.45
C PRO A 150 1.30 10.42 -3.16
N LEU A 151 0.93 9.15 -3.36
CA LEU A 151 1.88 8.07 -3.56
C LEU A 151 2.24 7.99 -5.05
N PHE A 152 3.52 8.18 -5.38
CA PHE A 152 4.00 8.13 -6.75
C PHE A 152 4.93 6.92 -6.94
N ILE A 153 4.44 5.91 -7.69
CA ILE A 153 5.16 4.66 -7.96
C ILE A 153 5.73 4.71 -9.38
N TYR A 154 7.04 4.61 -9.52
CA TYR A 154 7.65 4.64 -10.84
C TYR A 154 8.66 3.51 -11.06
N GLY A 155 8.86 3.17 -12.33
CA GLY A 155 9.79 2.12 -12.72
C GLY A 155 9.54 1.63 -14.13
N GLY A 156 10.45 0.82 -14.66
CA GLY A 156 10.37 0.25 -16.00
C GLY A 156 9.10 -0.56 -16.27
N PRO A 157 8.85 -0.94 -17.52
CA PRO A 157 7.71 -1.79 -17.86
C PRO A 157 7.85 -3.18 -17.21
N GLY A 158 6.71 -3.84 -16.96
CA GLY A 158 6.69 -5.21 -16.43
C GLY A 158 6.99 -5.36 -14.93
N LEU A 159 7.29 -4.28 -14.18
CA LEU A 159 7.62 -4.33 -12.75
C LEU A 159 6.41 -4.42 -11.81
N GLY A 160 5.18 -4.54 -12.35
CA GLY A 160 3.98 -4.74 -11.53
C GLY A 160 3.32 -3.45 -11.02
N LYS A 161 3.62 -2.27 -11.57
CA LYS A 161 3.00 -0.99 -11.14
C LYS A 161 1.48 -1.02 -11.17
N THR A 162 0.89 -1.44 -12.29
CA THR A 162 -0.56 -1.62 -12.46
C THR A 162 -1.13 -2.63 -11.47
N HIS A 163 -0.42 -3.70 -11.18
CA HIS A 163 -0.82 -4.69 -10.17
C HIS A 163 -0.89 -4.03 -8.80
N LEU A 164 0.17 -3.35 -8.38
CA LEU A 164 0.25 -2.71 -7.07
C LEU A 164 -0.84 -1.64 -6.91
N LEU A 165 -1.11 -0.86 -7.96
CA LEU A 165 -2.18 0.13 -7.99
C LEU A 165 -3.56 -0.50 -7.74
N ASN A 166 -3.85 -1.62 -8.41
CA ASN A 166 -5.09 -2.36 -8.21
C ASN A 166 -5.15 -3.02 -6.81
N ALA A 167 -4.03 -3.55 -6.32
CA ALA A 167 -3.96 -4.16 -4.99
C ALA A 167 -4.32 -3.17 -3.89
N ILE A 168 -3.83 -1.91 -3.98
CA ILE A 168 -4.24 -0.81 -3.08
C ILE A 168 -5.75 -0.62 -3.12
N GLY A 169 -6.35 -0.49 -4.30
CA GLY A 169 -7.79 -0.28 -4.45
C GLY A 169 -8.62 -1.42 -3.90
N ASN A 170 -8.23 -2.66 -4.17
CA ASN A 170 -8.90 -3.86 -3.69
C ASN A 170 -8.83 -3.99 -2.16
N GLU A 171 -7.67 -3.72 -1.57
CA GLU A 171 -7.51 -3.78 -0.11
C GLU A 171 -8.34 -2.69 0.60
N ILE A 172 -8.38 -1.47 0.04
CA ILE A 172 -9.22 -0.39 0.58
C ILE A 172 -10.71 -0.75 0.51
N LEU A 173 -11.20 -1.33 -0.59
CA LEU A 173 -12.60 -1.74 -0.69
C LEU A 173 -12.95 -2.90 0.24
N LYS A 174 -11.99 -3.78 0.54
CA LYS A 174 -12.15 -4.83 1.54
C LYS A 174 -12.30 -4.25 2.95
N ASN A 175 -11.49 -3.25 3.30
CA ASN A 175 -11.48 -2.62 4.62
C ASN A 175 -12.59 -1.55 4.76
N ILE A 176 -12.92 -0.84 3.70
CA ILE A 176 -13.91 0.25 3.65
C ILE A 176 -14.86 0.01 2.45
N PRO A 177 -15.86 -0.88 2.57
CA PRO A 177 -16.70 -1.29 1.43
C PRO A 177 -17.47 -0.16 0.74
N ASN A 178 -17.67 0.97 1.42
CA ASN A 178 -18.37 2.14 0.88
C ASN A 178 -17.41 3.23 0.37
N ALA A 179 -16.10 2.98 0.33
CA ALA A 179 -15.14 3.93 -0.22
C ALA A 179 -15.39 4.14 -1.72
N ARG A 180 -15.35 5.39 -2.15
CA ARG A 180 -15.48 5.74 -3.56
C ARG A 180 -14.11 5.67 -4.20
N VAL A 181 -13.81 4.51 -4.78
CA VAL A 181 -12.55 4.20 -5.42
C VAL A 181 -12.71 4.26 -6.93
N LYS A 182 -11.73 4.83 -7.63
CA LYS A 182 -11.66 4.77 -9.10
C LYS A 182 -10.23 4.53 -9.54
N TYR A 183 -10.05 3.44 -10.28
CA TYR A 183 -8.85 3.17 -11.07
C TYR A 183 -9.10 3.59 -12.51
N ILE A 184 -8.15 4.31 -13.10
CA ILE A 184 -8.24 4.73 -14.49
C ILE A 184 -6.83 4.93 -15.08
N PRO A 185 -6.55 4.45 -16.31
CA PRO A 185 -5.38 4.89 -17.07
C PRO A 185 -5.45 6.39 -17.36
N ALA A 186 -4.32 7.09 -17.33
CA ALA A 186 -4.27 8.53 -17.58
C ALA A 186 -4.84 8.90 -18.96
N GLU A 187 -4.62 8.07 -19.97
CA GLU A 187 -5.21 8.28 -21.31
C GLU A 187 -6.74 8.24 -21.28
N SER A 188 -7.33 7.32 -20.52
CA SER A 188 -8.78 7.22 -20.36
C SER A 188 -9.35 8.42 -19.60
N PHE A 189 -8.63 8.93 -18.58
CA PHE A 189 -9.00 10.17 -17.89
C PHE A 189 -9.03 11.37 -18.87
N ILE A 190 -8.01 11.46 -19.74
CA ILE A 190 -7.94 12.52 -20.77
C ILE A 190 -9.13 12.43 -21.72
N ASN A 191 -9.44 11.23 -22.20
CA ASN A 191 -10.54 11.03 -23.15
C ASN A 191 -11.90 11.36 -22.49
N ASP A 192 -12.11 10.93 -21.25
CA ASP A 192 -13.33 11.24 -20.49
C ASP A 192 -13.48 12.75 -20.26
N PHE A 193 -12.39 13.46 -19.94
CA PHE A 193 -12.39 14.93 -19.86
C PHE A 193 -12.80 15.58 -21.20
N LEU A 194 -12.18 15.16 -22.30
CA LEU A 194 -12.46 15.74 -23.62
C LEU A 194 -13.89 15.48 -24.07
N ASP A 195 -14.44 14.33 -23.76
CA ASP A 195 -15.83 13.99 -24.11
C ASP A 195 -16.82 14.82 -23.30
N HIS A 196 -16.63 14.95 -21.98
CA HIS A 196 -17.46 15.82 -21.15
C HIS A 196 -17.35 17.30 -21.54
N LEU A 197 -16.16 17.75 -21.97
CA LEU A 197 -15.96 19.12 -22.47
C LEU A 197 -16.74 19.36 -23.76
N ARG A 198 -16.71 18.39 -24.73
CA ARG A 198 -17.46 18.48 -26.00
C ARG A 198 -18.96 18.50 -25.79
N LEU A 199 -19.45 17.73 -24.80
CA LEU A 199 -20.87 17.64 -24.46
C LEU A 199 -21.36 18.79 -23.57
N GLY A 200 -20.49 19.65 -23.07
CA GLY A 200 -20.85 20.70 -22.11
C GLY A 200 -21.21 20.19 -20.72
N GLU A 201 -20.77 18.96 -20.36
CA GLU A 201 -21.13 18.25 -19.12
C GLU A 201 -20.04 18.27 -18.06
N MET A 202 -19.26 19.34 -18.00
CA MET A 202 -18.11 19.44 -17.07
C MET A 202 -18.48 19.26 -15.59
N GLU A 203 -19.69 19.62 -15.18
CA GLU A 203 -20.13 19.41 -13.81
C GLU A 203 -20.29 17.91 -13.45
N LYS A 204 -20.68 17.08 -14.41
CA LYS A 204 -20.72 15.62 -14.22
C LYS A 204 -19.30 15.06 -14.06
N PHE A 205 -18.37 15.49 -14.92
CA PHE A 205 -16.96 15.12 -14.81
C PHE A 205 -16.38 15.46 -13.44
N LYS A 206 -16.52 16.73 -13.02
CA LYS A 206 -16.06 17.18 -11.70
C LYS A 206 -16.70 16.38 -10.56
N LYS A 207 -18.01 16.13 -10.64
CA LYS A 207 -18.71 15.32 -9.63
C LYS A 207 -18.15 13.89 -9.56
N THR A 208 -17.86 13.26 -10.70
CA THR A 208 -17.28 11.92 -10.76
C THR A 208 -15.93 11.86 -10.09
N TYR A 209 -14.99 12.73 -10.47
CA TYR A 209 -13.61 12.64 -10.04
C TYR A 209 -13.33 13.31 -8.69
N ARG A 210 -13.94 14.47 -8.40
CA ARG A 210 -13.66 15.26 -7.17
C ARG A 210 -14.46 14.80 -5.95
N SER A 211 -15.29 13.75 -6.10
CA SER A 211 -16.02 13.12 -5.00
C SER A 211 -15.41 11.81 -4.50
N LEU A 212 -14.31 11.36 -5.11
CA LEU A 212 -13.66 10.11 -4.76
C LEU A 212 -12.98 10.18 -3.39
N ASP A 213 -12.84 9.04 -2.74
CA ASP A 213 -12.03 8.86 -1.55
C ASP A 213 -10.62 8.38 -1.90
N LEU A 214 -10.51 7.65 -3.03
CA LEU A 214 -9.25 7.18 -3.60
C LEU A 214 -9.28 7.30 -5.14
N LEU A 215 -8.30 8.01 -5.70
CA LEU A 215 -8.04 8.10 -7.13
C LEU A 215 -6.74 7.38 -7.47
N LEU A 216 -6.83 6.36 -8.32
CA LEU A 216 -5.71 5.55 -8.81
C LEU A 216 -5.52 5.84 -10.30
N ILE A 217 -4.42 6.51 -10.66
CA ILE A 217 -4.10 6.85 -12.05
C ILE A 217 -2.90 6.04 -12.52
N ASP A 218 -3.10 5.26 -13.55
CA ASP A 218 -2.04 4.46 -14.17
C ASP A 218 -1.42 5.20 -15.37
N ASP A 219 -0.09 5.07 -15.51
CA ASP A 219 0.68 5.60 -16.64
C ASP A 219 0.52 7.12 -16.85
N ILE A 220 0.78 7.91 -15.78
CA ILE A 220 0.61 9.38 -15.78
C ILE A 220 1.46 10.09 -16.82
N GLN A 221 2.53 9.47 -17.34
CA GLN A 221 3.33 10.01 -18.44
C GLN A 221 2.51 10.29 -19.70
N SER A 222 1.33 9.67 -19.86
CA SER A 222 0.41 9.96 -20.97
C SER A 222 -0.14 11.39 -20.96
N LEU A 223 -0.05 12.13 -19.84
CA LEU A 223 -0.34 13.55 -19.76
C LEU A 223 0.76 14.42 -20.37
N SER A 224 1.97 13.90 -20.53
CA SER A 224 3.10 14.63 -21.11
C SER A 224 2.80 15.07 -22.56
N GLY A 225 3.11 16.34 -22.86
CA GLY A 225 2.85 16.91 -24.19
C GLY A 225 1.38 17.11 -24.58
N LYS A 226 0.43 16.88 -23.66
CA LYS A 226 -0.98 17.19 -23.88
C LYS A 226 -1.24 18.68 -23.77
N LYS A 227 -2.38 19.12 -24.33
CA LYS A 227 -2.78 20.52 -24.27
C LYS A 227 -2.86 21.04 -22.85
N VAL A 228 -2.48 22.28 -22.64
CA VAL A 228 -2.49 22.97 -21.34
C VAL A 228 -3.84 22.78 -20.61
N ALA A 229 -4.97 22.93 -21.29
CA ALA A 229 -6.29 22.74 -20.69
C ALA A 229 -6.51 21.35 -20.06
N THR A 230 -5.92 20.29 -20.65
CA THR A 230 -6.01 18.93 -20.12
C THR A 230 -5.16 18.78 -18.85
N GLN A 231 -3.95 19.31 -18.88
CA GLN A 231 -3.07 19.30 -17.70
C GLN A 231 -3.64 20.17 -16.57
N GLU A 232 -4.25 21.30 -16.94
CA GLU A 232 -4.92 22.19 -15.98
C GLU A 232 -6.12 21.51 -15.29
N GLU A 233 -6.99 20.80 -16.02
CA GLU A 233 -8.11 20.10 -15.41
C GLU A 233 -7.62 18.95 -14.52
N PHE A 234 -6.56 18.24 -14.91
CA PHE A 234 -5.94 17.24 -14.05
C PHE A 234 -5.41 17.88 -12.76
N PHE A 235 -4.70 19.01 -12.86
CA PHE A 235 -4.20 19.76 -11.72
C PHE A 235 -5.31 20.22 -10.78
N ASN A 236 -6.42 20.73 -11.34
CA ASN A 236 -7.58 21.15 -10.56
C ASN A 236 -8.26 19.97 -9.87
N THR A 237 -8.35 18.81 -10.52
CA THR A 237 -8.89 17.57 -9.93
C THR A 237 -7.98 17.07 -8.82
N PHE A 238 -6.67 17.07 -9.04
CA PHE A 238 -5.67 16.70 -8.05
C PHE A 238 -5.80 17.57 -6.79
N ASN A 239 -5.77 18.89 -6.93
CA ASN A 239 -5.90 19.80 -5.78
C ASN A 239 -7.23 19.63 -5.06
N ALA A 240 -8.34 19.48 -5.78
CA ALA A 240 -9.66 19.29 -5.18
C ALA A 240 -9.76 18.02 -4.32
N LEU A 241 -9.01 16.97 -4.66
CA LEU A 241 -8.91 15.75 -3.85
C LEU A 241 -7.92 15.95 -2.69
N HIS A 242 -6.73 16.43 -2.98
CA HIS A 242 -5.67 16.62 -1.99
C HIS A 242 -6.10 17.55 -0.85
N ASP A 243 -6.73 18.70 -1.17
CA ASP A 243 -7.21 19.67 -0.18
C ASP A 243 -8.32 19.11 0.73
N LYS A 244 -9.02 18.07 0.25
CA LYS A 244 -10.00 17.32 1.04
C LYS A 244 -9.42 16.10 1.75
N GLN A 245 -8.10 15.97 1.75
CA GLN A 245 -7.41 14.81 2.33
C GLN A 245 -7.90 13.48 1.72
N LYS A 246 -8.12 13.46 0.38
CA LYS A 246 -8.45 12.23 -0.36
C LYS A 246 -7.18 11.66 -0.96
N GLN A 247 -7.08 10.34 -0.96
CA GLN A 247 -5.88 9.65 -1.41
C GLN A 247 -5.74 9.69 -2.93
N ILE A 248 -4.53 9.98 -3.38
CA ILE A 248 -4.14 9.91 -4.79
C ILE A 248 -2.94 8.98 -4.90
N VAL A 249 -3.00 8.02 -5.82
CA VAL A 249 -1.88 7.15 -6.18
C VAL A 249 -1.65 7.21 -7.67
N LEU A 250 -0.41 7.43 -8.06
CA LEU A 250 0.00 7.61 -9.45
C LEU A 250 1.07 6.59 -9.81
N THR A 251 1.03 6.07 -11.03
CA THR A 251 2.15 5.30 -11.58
C THR A 251 2.77 5.96 -12.79
N SER A 252 4.05 5.66 -13.04
CA SER A 252 4.78 6.16 -14.20
C SER A 252 5.87 5.18 -14.65
N ASP A 253 6.30 5.29 -15.89
CA ASP A 253 7.49 4.61 -16.42
C ASP A 253 8.81 5.25 -15.95
N ARG A 254 8.75 6.50 -15.45
CA ARG A 254 9.89 7.31 -14.99
C ARG A 254 9.56 8.20 -13.80
N SER A 255 10.58 8.72 -13.12
CA SER A 255 10.38 9.60 -11.96
C SER A 255 9.74 10.94 -12.36
N PRO A 256 9.07 11.66 -11.43
CA PRO A 256 8.41 12.94 -11.72
C PRO A 256 9.30 13.96 -12.42
N LYS A 257 10.57 14.06 -12.02
CA LYS A 257 11.54 15.01 -12.58
C LYS A 257 11.91 14.74 -14.05
N HIS A 258 11.64 13.53 -14.54
CA HIS A 258 11.90 13.13 -15.93
C HIS A 258 10.64 13.07 -16.78
N LEU A 259 9.52 13.62 -16.31
CA LEU A 259 8.29 13.76 -17.07
C LEU A 259 8.33 15.03 -17.91
N GLU A 260 8.97 14.96 -19.08
CA GLU A 260 9.07 16.08 -20.02
C GLU A 260 7.70 16.45 -20.57
N GLY A 261 7.44 17.75 -20.77
CA GLY A 261 6.17 18.25 -21.32
C GLY A 261 4.99 18.28 -20.34
N LEU A 262 5.24 18.04 -19.04
CA LEU A 262 4.31 18.37 -17.97
C LEU A 262 4.59 19.77 -17.42
N GLU A 263 3.53 20.45 -16.98
CA GLU A 263 3.66 21.71 -16.28
C GLU A 263 4.42 21.52 -14.95
N GLU A 264 5.33 22.44 -14.63
CA GLU A 264 6.19 22.38 -13.44
C GLU A 264 5.39 22.24 -12.14
N ARG A 265 4.21 22.85 -12.07
CA ARG A 265 3.30 22.73 -10.91
C ARG A 265 2.83 21.29 -10.67
N LEU A 266 2.61 20.48 -11.73
CA LEU A 266 2.26 19.07 -11.61
C LEU A 266 3.46 18.25 -11.12
N VAL A 267 4.64 18.49 -11.72
CA VAL A 267 5.88 17.82 -11.30
C VAL A 267 6.15 18.07 -9.83
N THR A 268 5.97 19.30 -9.36
CA THR A 268 6.14 19.67 -7.95
C THR A 268 5.18 18.88 -7.05
N ARG A 269 3.90 18.75 -7.41
CA ARG A 269 2.91 17.97 -6.66
C ARG A 269 3.25 16.49 -6.59
N PHE A 270 3.78 15.93 -7.67
CA PHE A 270 4.17 14.51 -7.71
C PHE A 270 5.43 14.21 -6.87
N CYS A 271 6.18 15.21 -6.49
CA CYS A 271 7.36 15.10 -5.63
C CYS A 271 7.08 15.28 -4.13
N TRP A 272 5.84 15.59 -3.77
CA TRP A 272 5.45 15.70 -2.35
C TRP A 272 5.41 14.30 -1.73
#